data_95471b1241aec0284b56597f9ae6542c
#
_entry.id   95471b1241aec0284b56597f9ae6542c
#
_cell.length_a   1.000
_cell.length_b   1.000
_cell.length_c   1.000
_cell.angle_alpha   90.00
_cell.angle_beta   90.00
_cell.angle_gamma   90.00
#
_symmetry.space_group_name_H-M   'P 1'
#
loop_
_entity.id
_entity.type
_entity.pdbx_description
1 polymer ?
#
loop_
_entity_poly.entity_id
_entity_poly.type
_entity_poly.pdbx_seq_one_letter_code
_entity_poly.pdbx_strand_id
1 'polypeptide(L)'
;SRNGIYIIHGFSNTTYEVRELAEYLGNNGFYTRADNLPGHGTTADDCNRCKYNDWIKFVEKGVSEMDAKCDNIFIIGISLGSDLAIYLATKFQLSGVVFAATVLKFNNEFKIRILNTIFHSFFPKIDKRKTYNKKFRDTYDYYGYDVYPMTGLNEMRKLTNIVRPILNQVTSPALIIYSKRDVLSLRANFDIVFDNISSNIKETLVLEKST
;
A
#
# COMPACT_ATOMS: atom_id res chain seq x y z
N SER A 1 -22.63 -2.15 17.25
CA SER A 1 -21.33 -2.68 16.79
C SER A 1 -20.44 -1.54 16.32
N ARG A 2 -19.16 -1.58 16.68
CA ARG A 2 -18.17 -0.57 16.28
C ARG A 2 -17.41 -1.08 15.06
N ASN A 3 -17.51 -0.37 13.95
CA ASN A 3 -16.79 -0.69 12.72
C ASN A 3 -15.47 0.09 12.69
N GLY A 4 -14.35 -0.63 12.59
CA GLY A 4 -13.01 -0.08 12.49
C GLY A 4 -12.48 -0.15 11.07
N ILE A 5 -11.79 0.92 10.62
CA ILE A 5 -11.13 0.96 9.31
C ILE A 5 -9.66 1.32 9.52
N TYR A 6 -8.76 0.41 9.17
CA TYR A 6 -7.32 0.67 9.13
C TYR A 6 -6.89 1.05 7.73
N ILE A 7 -6.31 2.24 7.58
CA ILE A 7 -5.88 2.78 6.29
C ILE A 7 -4.36 2.80 6.23
N ILE A 8 -3.79 2.14 5.22
CA ILE A 8 -2.35 1.94 5.07
C ILE A 8 -1.89 2.66 3.80
N HIS A 9 -1.02 3.67 3.98
CA HIS A 9 -0.50 4.51 2.90
C HIS A 9 0.52 3.80 1.99
N GLY A 10 0.87 4.44 0.88
CA GLY A 10 1.81 3.95 -0.13
C GLY A 10 3.30 4.13 0.23
N PHE A 11 4.16 3.51 -0.59
CA PHE A 11 5.61 3.56 -0.43
C PHE A 11 6.17 4.98 -0.58
N SER A 12 7.09 5.35 0.30
CA SER A 12 7.74 6.67 0.37
C SER A 12 6.78 7.85 0.56
N ASN A 13 5.56 7.57 1.02
CA ASN A 13 4.53 8.53 1.37
C ASN A 13 4.31 8.59 2.90
N THR A 14 3.23 9.19 3.35
CA THR A 14 2.88 9.35 4.77
C THR A 14 1.38 9.22 4.97
N THR A 15 0.92 9.25 6.22
CA THR A 15 -0.51 9.33 6.56
C THR A 15 -1.21 10.53 5.94
N TYR A 16 -0.46 11.55 5.52
CA TYR A 16 -1.00 12.71 4.84
C TYR A 16 -1.71 12.35 3.52
N GLU A 17 -1.23 11.31 2.82
CA GLU A 17 -1.86 10.77 1.60
C GLU A 17 -3.32 10.33 1.83
N VAL A 18 -3.60 9.81 3.01
CA VAL A 18 -4.89 9.19 3.33
C VAL A 18 -5.74 10.00 4.32
N ARG A 19 -5.29 11.19 4.72
CA ARG A 19 -5.92 12.00 5.77
C ARG A 19 -7.38 12.33 5.48
N GLU A 20 -7.66 12.79 4.25
CA GLU A 20 -9.02 13.19 3.87
C GLU A 20 -9.98 12.00 3.87
N LEU A 21 -9.50 10.83 3.42
CA LEU A 21 -10.28 9.60 3.48
C LEU A 21 -10.53 9.18 4.92
N ALA A 22 -9.50 9.25 5.78
CA ALA A 22 -9.63 8.91 7.19
C ALA A 22 -10.62 9.83 7.92
N GLU A 23 -10.53 11.14 7.67
CA GLU A 23 -11.44 12.13 8.22
C GLU A 23 -12.88 11.94 7.73
N TYR A 24 -13.05 11.72 6.42
CA TYR A 24 -14.37 11.46 5.83
C TYR A 24 -15.04 10.24 6.47
N LEU A 25 -14.32 9.12 6.57
CA LEU A 25 -14.82 7.90 7.16
C LEU A 25 -15.09 8.08 8.66
N GLY A 26 -14.21 8.77 9.39
CA GLY A 26 -14.42 9.11 10.80
C GLY A 26 -15.67 9.94 11.03
N ASN A 27 -15.91 10.95 10.20
CA ASN A 27 -17.12 11.78 10.24
C ASN A 27 -18.39 11.00 9.88
N ASN A 28 -18.26 9.87 9.19
CA ASN A 28 -19.36 8.95 8.88
C ASN A 28 -19.51 7.78 9.87
N GLY A 29 -18.92 7.90 11.07
CA GLY A 29 -19.18 6.99 12.19
C GLY A 29 -18.26 5.77 12.26
N PHE A 30 -17.22 5.69 11.44
CA PHE A 30 -16.22 4.63 11.55
C PHE A 30 -15.12 5.01 12.55
N TYR A 31 -14.59 4.01 13.26
CA TYR A 31 -13.34 4.18 13.99
C TYR A 31 -12.17 4.05 13.02
N THR A 32 -11.60 5.16 12.60
CA THR A 32 -10.51 5.18 11.62
C THR A 32 -9.15 5.19 12.30
N ARG A 33 -8.20 4.47 11.69
CA ARG A 33 -6.80 4.47 12.06
C ARG A 33 -5.94 4.61 10.81
N ALA A 34 -4.94 5.46 10.88
CA ALA A 34 -3.87 5.58 9.89
C ALA A 34 -2.57 5.91 10.62
N ASP A 35 -1.53 5.13 10.37
CA ASP A 35 -0.22 5.30 10.99
C ASP A 35 0.87 5.43 9.91
N ASN A 36 1.92 6.19 10.17
CA ASN A 36 3.10 6.15 9.31
C ASN A 36 3.81 4.80 9.48
N LEU A 37 4.00 4.09 8.37
CA LEU A 37 4.78 2.84 8.37
C LEU A 37 6.23 3.12 8.85
N PRO A 38 6.91 2.13 9.46
CA PRO A 38 8.31 2.26 9.85
C PRO A 38 9.16 2.82 8.71
N GLY A 39 9.96 3.85 9.01
CA GLY A 39 10.80 4.55 8.04
C GLY A 39 10.05 5.48 7.07
N HIS A 40 8.75 5.74 7.29
CA HIS A 40 7.97 6.70 6.50
C HIS A 40 7.61 7.93 7.36
N GLY A 41 7.48 9.09 6.73
CA GLY A 41 7.23 10.35 7.42
C GLY A 41 8.43 10.90 8.20
N THR A 42 9.63 10.37 7.98
CA THR A 42 10.89 10.78 8.60
C THR A 42 11.92 11.12 7.52
N THR A 43 12.85 10.22 7.21
CA THR A 43 13.84 10.40 6.14
C THR A 43 13.89 9.19 5.20
N ALA A 44 14.36 9.40 3.96
CA ALA A 44 14.58 8.29 3.02
C ALA A 44 15.65 7.29 3.54
N ASP A 45 16.57 7.75 4.40
CA ASP A 45 17.55 6.87 5.02
C ASP A 45 16.91 5.96 6.07
N ASP A 46 15.92 6.46 6.81
CA ASP A 46 15.14 5.63 7.74
C ASP A 46 14.39 4.55 6.97
N CYS A 47 13.77 4.89 5.84
CA CYS A 47 13.10 3.94 4.98
C CYS A 47 14.07 2.88 4.43
N ASN A 48 15.30 3.28 4.05
CA ASN A 48 16.33 2.36 3.59
C ASN A 48 16.86 1.41 4.69
N ARG A 49 16.69 1.76 5.98
CA ARG A 49 17.05 0.87 7.10
C ARG A 49 15.98 -0.14 7.44
N CYS A 50 14.73 0.14 7.09
CA CYS A 50 13.61 -0.77 7.35
C CYS A 50 13.64 -2.01 6.46
N LYS A 51 13.11 -3.10 7.00
CA LYS A 51 12.86 -4.35 6.27
C LYS A 51 11.37 -4.55 6.08
N TYR A 52 10.98 -5.30 5.06
CA TYR A 52 9.56 -5.61 4.84
C TYR A 52 8.90 -6.26 6.07
N ASN A 53 9.66 -7.05 6.86
CA ASN A 53 9.17 -7.63 8.10
C ASN A 53 8.83 -6.60 9.18
N ASP A 54 9.49 -5.43 9.19
CA ASP A 54 9.18 -4.37 10.14
C ASP A 54 7.80 -3.78 9.80
N TRP A 55 7.50 -3.60 8.51
CA TRP A 55 6.18 -3.16 8.06
C TRP A 55 5.09 -4.18 8.39
N ILE A 56 5.34 -5.47 8.12
CA ILE A 56 4.40 -6.56 8.45
C ILE A 56 4.07 -6.54 9.94
N LYS A 57 5.07 -6.61 10.80
CA LYS A 57 4.87 -6.63 12.26
C LYS A 57 4.12 -5.38 12.77
N PHE A 58 4.41 -4.24 12.15
CA PHE A 58 3.77 -2.98 12.52
C PHE A 58 2.27 -3.00 12.20
N VAL A 59 1.89 -3.43 11.00
CA VAL A 59 0.47 -3.48 10.60
C VAL A 59 -0.29 -4.61 11.30
N GLU A 60 0.35 -5.76 11.57
CA GLU A 60 -0.24 -6.83 12.40
C GLU A 60 -0.60 -6.33 13.80
N LYS A 61 0.34 -5.59 14.43
CA LYS A 61 0.08 -4.94 15.71
C LYS A 61 -1.08 -3.95 15.61
N GLY A 62 -1.13 -3.16 14.53
CA GLY A 62 -2.22 -2.20 14.28
C GLY A 62 -3.59 -2.87 14.22
N VAL A 63 -3.70 -3.99 13.49
CA VAL A 63 -4.94 -4.77 13.41
C VAL A 63 -5.31 -5.35 14.77
N SER A 64 -4.35 -5.96 15.50
CA SER A 64 -4.60 -6.55 16.81
C SER A 64 -5.09 -5.52 17.84
N GLU A 65 -4.55 -4.29 17.79
CA GLU A 65 -5.00 -3.19 18.65
C GLU A 65 -6.40 -2.69 18.29
N MET A 66 -6.80 -2.81 17.02
CA MET A 66 -8.16 -2.48 16.57
C MET A 66 -9.15 -3.59 16.92
N ASP A 67 -8.76 -4.85 16.85
CA ASP A 67 -9.59 -6.00 17.21
C ASP A 67 -10.05 -5.94 18.66
N ALA A 68 -9.22 -5.38 19.54
CA ALA A 68 -9.58 -5.11 20.94
C ALA A 68 -10.63 -4.01 21.13
N LYS A 69 -10.95 -3.24 20.09
CA LYS A 69 -11.82 -2.04 20.17
C LYS A 69 -13.01 -2.05 19.22
N CYS A 70 -12.99 -2.90 18.21
CA CYS A 70 -13.96 -2.92 17.12
C CYS A 70 -14.50 -4.32 16.91
N ASP A 71 -15.80 -4.42 16.65
CA ASP A 71 -16.48 -5.69 16.35
C ASP A 71 -16.22 -6.15 14.90
N ASN A 72 -16.05 -5.18 14.01
CA ASN A 72 -15.77 -5.43 12.58
C ASN A 72 -14.56 -4.61 12.16
N ILE A 73 -13.63 -5.25 11.44
CA ILE A 73 -12.42 -4.61 10.95
C ILE A 73 -12.41 -4.66 9.42
N PHE A 74 -12.21 -3.48 8.85
CA PHE A 74 -11.95 -3.28 7.44
C PHE A 74 -10.54 -2.73 7.25
N ILE A 75 -9.90 -3.08 6.13
CA ILE A 75 -8.58 -2.55 5.78
C ILE A 75 -8.66 -1.87 4.41
N ILE A 76 -8.08 -0.68 4.30
CA ILE A 76 -7.86 0.01 3.03
C ILE A 76 -6.36 0.14 2.83
N GLY A 77 -5.83 -0.50 1.80
CA GLY A 77 -4.41 -0.41 1.44
C GLY A 77 -4.20 0.30 0.12
N ILE A 78 -3.21 1.20 0.07
CA ILE A 78 -2.83 1.93 -1.14
C ILE A 78 -1.40 1.56 -1.53
N SER A 79 -1.16 1.08 -2.76
CA SER A 79 0.16 0.71 -3.27
C SER A 79 0.88 -0.30 -2.35
N LEU A 80 2.00 0.05 -1.71
CA LEU A 80 2.64 -0.77 -0.67
C LEU A 80 1.63 -1.18 0.42
N GLY A 81 0.75 -0.25 0.82
CA GLY A 81 -0.31 -0.54 1.79
C GLY A 81 -1.28 -1.61 1.29
N SER A 82 -1.52 -1.69 -0.02
CA SER A 82 -2.33 -2.75 -0.62
C SER A 82 -1.65 -4.12 -0.53
N ASP A 83 -0.33 -4.19 -0.75
CA ASP A 83 0.43 -5.44 -0.59
C ASP A 83 0.38 -5.91 0.88
N LEU A 84 0.49 -4.98 1.85
CA LEU A 84 0.33 -5.28 3.27
C LEU A 84 -1.12 -5.69 3.61
N ALA A 85 -2.12 -5.07 2.99
CA ALA A 85 -3.53 -5.44 3.17
C ALA A 85 -3.82 -6.86 2.64
N ILE A 86 -3.20 -7.28 1.52
CA ILE A 86 -3.27 -8.67 1.04
C ILE A 86 -2.73 -9.63 2.10
N TYR A 87 -1.54 -9.33 2.64
CA TYR A 87 -0.95 -10.16 3.69
C TYR A 87 -1.87 -10.25 4.92
N LEU A 88 -2.38 -9.13 5.41
CA LEU A 88 -3.28 -9.08 6.56
C LEU A 88 -4.58 -9.87 6.32
N ALA A 89 -5.15 -9.79 5.12
CA ALA A 89 -6.36 -10.52 4.75
C ALA A 89 -6.16 -12.05 4.72
N THR A 90 -4.91 -12.54 4.70
CA THR A 90 -4.59 -13.97 4.84
C THR A 90 -4.36 -14.39 6.30
N LYS A 91 -4.19 -13.45 7.23
CA LYS A 91 -3.86 -13.70 8.64
C LYS A 91 -5.00 -13.41 9.60
N PHE A 92 -5.85 -12.46 9.25
CA PHE A 92 -6.96 -12.00 10.09
C PHE A 92 -8.30 -12.21 9.40
N GLN A 93 -9.32 -12.49 10.18
CA GLN A 93 -10.68 -12.50 9.68
C GLN A 93 -11.18 -11.06 9.56
N LEU A 94 -11.16 -10.52 8.34
CA LEU A 94 -11.58 -9.16 8.05
C LEU A 94 -13.01 -9.13 7.54
N SER A 95 -13.77 -8.10 7.94
CA SER A 95 -15.13 -7.84 7.44
C SER A 95 -15.14 -7.33 6.00
N GLY A 96 -14.02 -6.78 5.55
CA GLY A 96 -13.79 -6.38 4.15
C GLY A 96 -12.41 -5.78 3.96
N VAL A 97 -11.95 -5.76 2.70
CA VAL A 97 -10.64 -5.21 2.34
C VAL A 97 -10.74 -4.43 1.03
N VAL A 98 -10.01 -3.31 0.97
CA VAL A 98 -9.88 -2.49 -0.24
C VAL A 98 -8.43 -2.54 -0.70
N PHE A 99 -8.22 -2.96 -1.94
CA PHE A 99 -6.94 -2.99 -2.62
C PHE A 99 -6.90 -1.87 -3.66
N ALA A 100 -6.20 -0.78 -3.36
CA ALA A 100 -6.08 0.36 -4.27
C ALA A 100 -4.64 0.48 -4.81
N ALA A 101 -4.52 0.69 -6.11
CA ALA A 101 -3.22 0.88 -6.78
C ALA A 101 -2.16 -0.19 -6.40
N THR A 102 -2.55 -1.45 -6.29
CA THR A 102 -1.69 -2.58 -5.90
C THR A 102 -0.48 -2.71 -6.82
N VAL A 103 0.69 -3.06 -6.27
CA VAL A 103 1.95 -3.21 -7.04
C VAL A 103 2.58 -4.57 -6.79
N LEU A 104 2.03 -5.62 -7.38
CA LEU A 104 2.58 -6.98 -7.34
C LEU A 104 3.57 -7.26 -8.48
N LYS A 105 3.51 -6.44 -9.53
CA LYS A 105 4.39 -6.49 -10.69
C LYS A 105 4.83 -5.06 -11.03
N PHE A 106 6.13 -4.85 -11.11
CA PHE A 106 6.70 -3.54 -11.44
C PHE A 106 6.77 -3.31 -12.94
N ASN A 107 6.60 -2.06 -13.36
CA ASN A 107 6.92 -1.66 -14.73
C ASN A 107 8.42 -1.89 -14.98
N ASN A 108 8.78 -2.52 -16.10
CA ASN A 108 10.15 -2.97 -16.37
C ASN A 108 10.71 -3.90 -15.26
N GLU A 109 9.95 -4.92 -14.89
CA GLU A 109 10.28 -5.87 -13.82
C GLU A 109 11.72 -6.39 -13.90
N PHE A 110 12.23 -6.63 -15.11
CA PHE A 110 13.61 -7.05 -15.32
C PHE A 110 14.63 -6.02 -14.82
N LYS A 111 14.46 -4.72 -15.17
CA LYS A 111 15.36 -3.65 -14.71
C LYS A 111 15.26 -3.44 -13.20
N ILE A 112 14.05 -3.36 -12.67
CA ILE A 112 13.84 -3.15 -11.23
C ILE A 112 14.32 -4.37 -10.44
N ARG A 113 14.01 -5.57 -10.90
CA ARG A 113 14.42 -6.80 -10.23
C ARG A 113 15.93 -7.00 -10.22
N ILE A 114 16.62 -6.81 -11.35
CA ILE A 114 18.06 -7.02 -11.45
C ILE A 114 18.83 -5.80 -10.97
N LEU A 115 18.59 -4.64 -11.55
CA LEU A 115 19.37 -3.44 -11.25
C LEU A 115 19.15 -2.98 -9.80
N ASN A 116 17.90 -2.97 -9.31
CA ASN A 116 17.68 -2.58 -7.93
C ASN A 116 18.26 -3.62 -6.96
N THR A 117 18.12 -4.92 -7.22
CA THR A 117 18.69 -5.96 -6.35
C THR A 117 20.21 -5.86 -6.23
N ILE A 118 20.90 -5.51 -7.32
CA ILE A 118 22.36 -5.45 -7.35
C ILE A 118 22.87 -4.08 -6.89
N PHE A 119 22.23 -3.00 -7.30
CA PHE A 119 22.78 -1.64 -7.18
C PHE A 119 22.12 -0.78 -6.09
N HIS A 120 21.05 -1.24 -5.42
CA HIS A 120 20.39 -0.42 -4.39
C HIS A 120 21.32 0.03 -3.25
N SER A 121 22.34 -0.76 -2.94
CA SER A 121 23.33 -0.42 -1.90
C SER A 121 24.33 0.64 -2.37
N PHE A 122 24.64 0.69 -3.66
CA PHE A 122 25.55 1.68 -4.25
C PHE A 122 24.83 2.99 -4.57
N PHE A 123 23.57 2.91 -4.94
CA PHE A 123 22.70 4.05 -5.24
C PHE A 123 21.46 4.03 -4.35
N PRO A 124 21.60 4.33 -3.05
CA PRO A 124 20.50 4.17 -2.09
C PRO A 124 19.36 5.17 -2.28
N LYS A 125 19.56 6.21 -3.09
CA LYS A 125 18.57 7.27 -3.35
C LYS A 125 18.59 7.65 -4.83
N ILE A 126 17.39 7.74 -5.44
CA ILE A 126 17.22 8.26 -6.80
C ILE A 126 16.23 9.40 -6.75
N ASP A 127 16.59 10.55 -7.32
CA ASP A 127 15.74 11.74 -7.39
C ASP A 127 14.44 11.43 -8.15
N LYS A 128 13.30 11.71 -7.53
CA LYS A 128 11.99 11.54 -8.15
C LYS A 128 11.30 12.85 -8.55
N ARG A 129 11.97 14.00 -8.36
CA ARG A 129 11.42 15.33 -8.74
C ARG A 129 11.21 15.47 -10.25
N LYS A 130 11.84 14.63 -11.07
CA LYS A 130 11.55 14.56 -12.52
C LYS A 130 10.14 14.03 -12.79
N THR A 131 9.67 13.07 -11.99
CA THR A 131 8.32 12.49 -12.10
C THR A 131 7.30 13.29 -11.29
N TYR A 132 7.67 13.63 -10.04
CA TYR A 132 6.85 14.41 -9.11
C TYR A 132 7.46 15.80 -8.93
N ASN A 133 7.37 16.62 -9.99
CA ASN A 133 7.91 17.98 -9.96
C ASN A 133 7.11 18.89 -9.01
N LYS A 134 7.63 20.11 -8.76
CA LYS A 134 6.99 21.05 -7.84
C LYS A 134 5.52 21.28 -8.18
N LYS A 135 5.19 21.47 -9.46
CA LYS A 135 3.80 21.69 -9.90
C LYS A 135 2.89 20.52 -9.53
N PHE A 136 3.34 19.27 -9.73
CA PHE A 136 2.60 18.08 -9.32
C PHE A 136 2.37 18.09 -7.81
N ARG A 137 3.44 18.31 -7.04
CA ARG A 137 3.38 18.29 -5.57
C ARG A 137 2.45 19.36 -5.02
N ASP A 138 2.52 20.57 -5.56
CA ASP A 138 1.66 21.69 -5.15
C ASP A 138 0.19 21.46 -5.57
N THR A 139 -0.04 20.80 -6.73
CA THR A 139 -1.39 20.54 -7.24
C THR A 139 -2.10 19.44 -6.44
N TYR A 140 -1.36 18.40 -6.04
CA TYR A 140 -1.91 17.21 -5.37
C TYR A 140 -1.57 17.14 -3.88
N ASP A 141 -1.02 18.21 -3.34
CA ASP A 141 -0.65 18.31 -1.92
C ASP A 141 0.20 17.12 -1.45
N TYR A 142 1.24 16.80 -2.25
CA TYR A 142 2.06 15.60 -2.08
C TYR A 142 3.21 15.82 -1.09
N TYR A 143 3.20 15.11 0.03
CA TYR A 143 4.19 15.20 1.12
C TYR A 143 5.11 13.98 1.25
N GLY A 144 5.21 13.15 0.24
CA GLY A 144 6.18 12.04 0.22
C GLY A 144 7.62 12.51 0.01
N TYR A 145 8.57 11.57 0.09
CA TYR A 145 9.99 11.88 -0.11
C TYR A 145 10.30 12.42 -1.51
N ASP A 146 11.33 13.28 -1.62
CA ASP A 146 11.84 13.80 -2.88
C ASP A 146 12.66 12.79 -3.68
N VAL A 147 13.03 11.68 -3.05
CA VAL A 147 13.83 10.61 -3.62
C VAL A 147 13.15 9.27 -3.41
N TYR A 148 13.44 8.31 -4.29
CA TYR A 148 13.11 6.92 -4.05
C TYR A 148 14.16 6.30 -3.12
N PRO A 149 13.80 5.80 -1.93
CA PRO A 149 14.70 5.01 -1.09
C PRO A 149 14.85 3.62 -1.72
N MET A 150 15.97 3.40 -2.41
CA MET A 150 16.14 2.23 -3.28
C MET A 150 16.30 0.92 -2.52
N THR A 151 16.88 0.95 -1.31
CA THR A 151 16.95 -0.23 -0.44
C THR A 151 15.54 -0.56 0.08
N GLY A 152 14.77 0.45 0.50
CA GLY A 152 13.35 0.28 0.85
C GLY A 152 12.52 -0.28 -0.32
N LEU A 153 12.75 0.20 -1.56
CA LEU A 153 12.10 -0.34 -2.75
C LEU A 153 12.44 -1.82 -2.98
N ASN A 154 13.69 -2.24 -2.70
CA ASN A 154 14.06 -3.64 -2.75
C ASN A 154 13.34 -4.48 -1.68
N GLU A 155 13.12 -3.92 -0.49
CA GLU A 155 12.32 -4.58 0.55
C GLU A 155 10.82 -4.69 0.14
N MET A 156 10.24 -3.65 -0.48
CA MET A 156 8.90 -3.73 -1.07
C MET A 156 8.83 -4.85 -2.11
N ARG A 157 9.83 -4.97 -3.00
CA ARG A 157 9.92 -6.05 -3.98
C ARG A 157 9.97 -7.44 -3.31
N LYS A 158 10.68 -7.58 -2.18
CA LYS A 158 10.67 -8.84 -1.42
C LYS A 158 9.28 -9.14 -0.85
N LEU A 159 8.57 -8.14 -0.37
CA LEU A 159 7.19 -8.28 0.10
C LEU A 159 6.28 -8.78 -1.03
N THR A 160 6.38 -8.22 -2.25
CA THR A 160 5.56 -8.70 -3.38
C THR A 160 5.78 -10.17 -3.70
N ASN A 161 7.02 -10.69 -3.53
CA ASN A 161 7.31 -12.12 -3.71
C ASN A 161 6.65 -13.00 -2.64
N ILE A 162 6.33 -12.44 -1.47
CA ILE A 162 5.66 -13.15 -0.37
C ILE A 162 4.15 -13.11 -0.56
N VAL A 163 3.58 -11.94 -0.90
CA VAL A 163 2.12 -11.78 -0.96
C VAL A 163 1.51 -12.35 -2.23
N ARG A 164 2.23 -12.33 -3.34
CA ARG A 164 1.73 -12.83 -4.62
C ARG A 164 1.34 -14.31 -4.60
N PRO A 165 2.13 -15.25 -4.03
CA PRO A 165 1.78 -16.67 -3.97
C PRO A 165 0.60 -16.99 -3.04
N ILE A 166 0.25 -16.09 -2.12
CA ILE A 166 -0.79 -16.31 -1.11
C ILE A 166 -2.10 -15.59 -1.42
N LEU A 167 -2.24 -14.97 -2.60
CA LEU A 167 -3.47 -14.28 -3.01
C LEU A 167 -4.72 -15.16 -2.88
N ASN A 168 -4.62 -16.44 -3.21
CA ASN A 168 -5.70 -17.40 -3.11
C ASN A 168 -6.17 -17.69 -1.67
N GLN A 169 -5.45 -17.21 -0.66
CA GLN A 169 -5.87 -17.31 0.74
C GLN A 169 -6.73 -16.11 1.18
N VAL A 170 -6.86 -15.07 0.35
CA VAL A 170 -7.74 -13.94 0.61
C VAL A 170 -9.18 -14.33 0.33
N THR A 171 -9.98 -14.46 1.39
CA THR A 171 -11.40 -14.87 1.34
C THR A 171 -12.36 -13.76 1.78
N SER A 172 -11.86 -12.71 2.43
CA SER A 172 -12.67 -11.56 2.86
C SER A 172 -13.31 -10.85 1.67
N PRO A 173 -14.53 -10.25 1.83
CA PRO A 173 -15.11 -9.36 0.82
C PRO A 173 -14.10 -8.31 0.36
N ALA A 174 -13.93 -8.14 -0.94
CA ALA A 174 -12.86 -7.30 -1.50
C ALA A 174 -13.40 -6.29 -2.51
N LEU A 175 -12.95 -5.03 -2.37
CA LEU A 175 -13.06 -3.99 -3.39
C LEU A 175 -11.68 -3.73 -4.00
N ILE A 176 -11.56 -3.84 -5.32
CA ILE A 176 -10.30 -3.64 -6.03
C ILE A 176 -10.41 -2.36 -6.85
N ILE A 177 -9.54 -1.40 -6.56
CA ILE A 177 -9.55 -0.07 -7.20
C ILE A 177 -8.33 0.08 -8.11
N TYR A 178 -8.59 0.46 -9.35
CA TYR A 178 -7.58 0.74 -10.36
C TYR A 178 -7.84 2.10 -11.02
N SER A 179 -6.77 2.86 -11.29
CA SER A 179 -6.86 4.08 -12.11
C SER A 179 -6.24 3.87 -13.49
N LYS A 180 -6.96 4.29 -14.55
CA LYS A 180 -6.47 4.21 -15.93
C LYS A 180 -5.26 5.10 -16.19
N ARG A 181 -5.04 6.12 -15.37
CA ARG A 181 -3.92 7.07 -15.49
C ARG A 181 -2.75 6.74 -14.60
N ASP A 182 -2.86 5.72 -13.77
CA ASP A 182 -1.76 5.30 -12.91
C ASP A 182 -0.67 4.63 -13.76
N VAL A 183 0.52 5.24 -13.72
CA VAL A 183 1.70 4.77 -14.45
C VAL A 183 2.58 3.83 -13.64
N LEU A 184 2.33 3.71 -12.33
CA LEU A 184 3.07 2.87 -11.39
C LEU A 184 2.35 1.56 -11.13
N SER A 185 1.06 1.62 -10.80
CA SER A 185 0.22 0.44 -10.65
C SER A 185 -0.38 0.06 -11.99
N LEU A 186 0.27 -0.85 -12.68
CA LEU A 186 -0.17 -1.32 -13.99
C LEU A 186 -1.52 -2.03 -13.90
N ARG A 187 -2.33 -1.94 -14.95
CA ARG A 187 -3.59 -2.71 -15.10
C ARG A 187 -3.38 -4.21 -14.80
N ALA A 188 -2.24 -4.77 -15.18
CA ALA A 188 -1.90 -6.16 -14.88
C ALA A 188 -1.91 -6.49 -13.38
N ASN A 189 -1.62 -5.53 -12.50
CA ASN A 189 -1.70 -5.76 -11.05
C ASN A 189 -3.14 -5.91 -10.57
N PHE A 190 -4.05 -5.11 -11.12
CA PHE A 190 -5.48 -5.25 -10.88
C PHE A 190 -5.97 -6.64 -11.31
N ASP A 191 -5.63 -7.07 -12.52
CA ASP A 191 -6.03 -8.37 -13.07
C ASP A 191 -5.44 -9.51 -12.20
N ILE A 192 -4.16 -9.42 -11.78
CA ILE A 192 -3.53 -10.41 -10.88
C ILE A 192 -4.31 -10.54 -9.56
N VAL A 193 -4.70 -9.44 -8.93
CA VAL A 193 -5.46 -9.49 -7.68
C VAL A 193 -6.84 -10.10 -7.93
N PHE A 194 -7.58 -9.56 -8.90
CA PHE A 194 -8.95 -9.98 -9.19
C PHE A 194 -9.06 -11.48 -9.53
N ASP A 195 -8.13 -11.98 -10.35
CA ASP A 195 -8.17 -13.37 -10.83
C ASP A 195 -7.72 -14.38 -9.77
N ASN A 196 -6.89 -13.98 -8.79
CA ASN A 196 -6.23 -14.92 -7.90
C ASN A 196 -6.75 -14.90 -6.45
N ILE A 197 -7.50 -13.89 -5.99
CA ILE A 197 -8.12 -13.95 -4.66
C ILE A 197 -9.31 -14.90 -4.66
N SER A 198 -9.56 -15.58 -3.53
CA SER A 198 -10.68 -16.52 -3.34
C SER A 198 -11.90 -15.90 -2.67
N SER A 199 -11.99 -14.58 -2.62
CA SER A 199 -13.17 -13.88 -2.11
C SER A 199 -14.42 -14.24 -2.91
N ASN A 200 -15.52 -14.53 -2.21
CA ASN A 200 -16.83 -14.75 -2.84
C ASN A 200 -17.50 -13.44 -3.26
N ILE A 201 -17.09 -12.31 -2.66
CA ILE A 201 -17.60 -10.97 -2.97
C ILE A 201 -16.41 -10.15 -3.48
N LYS A 202 -16.36 -9.93 -4.80
CA LYS A 202 -15.34 -9.11 -5.47
C LYS A 202 -16.03 -7.97 -6.19
N GLU A 203 -15.79 -6.76 -5.72
CA GLU A 203 -16.23 -5.56 -6.42
C GLU A 203 -15.02 -4.84 -7.02
N THR A 204 -15.27 -4.07 -8.05
CA THR A 204 -14.23 -3.34 -8.76
C THR A 204 -14.64 -1.90 -8.99
N LEU A 205 -13.67 -0.98 -8.85
CA LEU A 205 -13.85 0.42 -9.18
C LEU A 205 -12.73 0.88 -10.10
N VAL A 206 -13.10 1.34 -11.29
CA VAL A 206 -12.14 1.88 -12.26
C VAL A 206 -12.25 3.40 -12.26
N LEU A 207 -11.17 4.08 -11.91
CA LEU A 207 -11.09 5.54 -11.90
C LEU A 207 -10.57 6.02 -13.25
N GLU A 208 -11.32 6.93 -13.90
CA GLU A 208 -11.01 7.42 -15.25
C GLU A 208 -9.97 8.57 -15.24
N LYS A 209 -9.97 9.38 -14.19
CA LYS A 209 -9.25 10.65 -14.14
C LYS A 209 -8.25 10.79 -13.00
N SER A 210 -8.23 9.87 -12.04
CA SER A 210 -7.27 9.88 -10.94
C SER A 210 -5.88 9.47 -11.43
N THR A 211 -4.84 10.08 -10.90
CA THR A 211 -3.43 9.79 -11.18
C THR A 211 -2.77 9.19 -9.96
#